data_d4fba5d4435fdd546f9a16e4b130f2f6
#
_entry.id   d4fba5d4435fdd546f9a16e4b130f2f6
#
_cell.length_a   1.000
_cell.length_b   1.000
_cell.length_c   1.000
_cell.angle_alpha   90.00
_cell.angle_beta   90.00
_cell.angle_gamma   90.00
#
_symmetry.space_group_name_H-M   'P 1'
#
loop_
_entity.id
_entity.type
_entity.pdbx_description
1 polymer ?
#
loop_
_entity_poly.entity_id
_entity_poly.type
_entity_poly.pdbx_seq_one_letter_code
_entity_poly.pdbx_strand_id
1 'polypeptide(L)'
;MKRFWLALLTGPQWLLLLLLLAPLAASATHIVGGELDLQRQTGSSYSLTLNLYFDAVFGSPGALDQQLTASIFNKTTNQRITDVMLPLTSNTFVNYTNPACSVGSLSTRKLVYTKSITLDAATYASPGGSAQTIYLEFPAVVRNGAAFIDSTPRIFPPLGDYACRNELFYYDFGGQDVDGDSLAYDMVTPLNGHSSAAVGNTAPQPSPAPYAPITWNPGLSTANQVPGSPALGINARTGRLTVRAANLGLFVFGVRCSEYRRGVKIGETRRDFQFYVLNCPINIKPKLQVRSTGSAANFRPGRDTLRLVPGGSRCFTLRYTDPDPNSVLSMSARPVNFTVPTPVFTTSASGTVRTAADTLTATLCFPECIDTKGKVYLLDVIVADNGCSLPKHDTVRVAFTATQPANAAPVLATSFPPAPQPISDNAPTVVRVVLGTRFTATLAGTDADRHALTLTAVGTGFNLAAAGMTFVAQNGAGQASATFAWEPTCGAVSAADADGGLFVRFRLAETGPCEPRSQERLIRFEVVPVDDPLAFRPPNIITPNGDGQNDFLLMPSLPVDFCDRKFASIKIFSRWGQAVYQSSERGFKWGGVGAGGLYYYLVTYSDGRKFKGWVEVMP
;
A
#
# COMPACT_ATOMS: atom_id res chain seq x y z
N MET A 1 25.28 -103.09 9.47
CA MET A 1 24.09 -102.96 8.68
C MET A 1 23.26 -101.84 9.24
N LYS A 2 23.06 -100.82 8.50
CA LYS A 2 22.01 -99.93 8.14
C LYS A 2 22.56 -98.55 7.92
N ARG A 3 22.84 -98.29 6.66
CA ARG A 3 22.94 -97.02 5.95
C ARG A 3 21.53 -96.52 5.67
N PHE A 4 21.48 -95.18 5.34
CA PHE A 4 20.38 -94.46 4.75
C PHE A 4 19.43 -93.85 5.79
N TRP A 5 19.19 -92.46 5.82
CA TRP A 5 18.88 -91.53 4.77
C TRP A 5 19.34 -90.12 5.14
N LEU A 6 20.29 -89.58 4.43
CA LEU A 6 20.56 -88.16 4.43
C LEU A 6 20.73 -87.74 2.94
N ALA A 7 19.64 -87.58 2.28
CA ALA A 7 19.62 -86.97 0.94
C ALA A 7 18.26 -86.37 0.69
N LEU A 8 18.29 -85.23 0.08
CA LEU A 8 17.17 -84.44 -0.50
C LEU A 8 16.58 -83.35 0.37
N LEU A 9 17.42 -82.33 0.61
CA LEU A 9 16.97 -80.96 0.64
C LEU A 9 18.01 -80.10 -0.08
N THR A 10 18.29 -80.47 -1.32
CA THR A 10 19.07 -79.63 -2.27
C THR A 10 18.14 -79.14 -3.35
N GLY A 11 17.88 -77.87 -3.42
CA GLY A 11 17.18 -77.30 -4.53
C GLY A 11 16.27 -76.13 -4.17
N PRO A 12 15.21 -75.98 -4.86
CA PRO A 12 14.47 -74.73 -4.89
C PRO A 12 13.73 -74.33 -3.61
N GLN A 13 13.63 -75.23 -2.63
CA GLN A 13 12.94 -74.95 -1.37
C GLN A 13 13.70 -73.96 -0.46
N TRP A 14 15.02 -73.91 -0.52
CA TRP A 14 15.79 -72.85 0.16
C TRP A 14 15.67 -71.51 -0.50
N LEU A 15 15.49 -71.45 -1.84
CA LEU A 15 15.23 -70.24 -2.56
C LEU A 15 13.84 -69.68 -2.23
N LEU A 16 12.84 -70.55 -2.06
CA LEU A 16 11.51 -70.15 -1.65
C LEU A 16 11.48 -69.63 -0.20
N LEU A 17 12.27 -70.24 0.69
CA LEU A 17 12.40 -69.81 2.10
C LEU A 17 13.17 -68.46 2.20
N LEU A 18 14.20 -68.27 1.35
CA LEU A 18 14.91 -67.01 1.23
C LEU A 18 14.03 -65.87 0.60
N LEU A 19 13.15 -66.20 -0.34
CA LEU A 19 12.16 -65.28 -0.89
C LEU A 19 11.07 -64.92 0.12
N LEU A 20 10.72 -65.83 1.05
CA LEU A 20 9.77 -65.55 2.14
C LEU A 20 10.41 -64.78 3.31
N LEU A 21 11.75 -64.75 3.40
CA LEU A 21 12.51 -63.95 4.36
C LEU A 21 13.04 -62.61 3.78
N ALA A 22 12.78 -62.32 2.49
CA ALA A 22 13.03 -60.99 1.98
C ALA A 22 12.12 -60.01 2.75
N PRO A 23 12.66 -59.06 3.48
CA PRO A 23 11.83 -58.03 4.08
C PRO A 23 11.07 -57.37 2.92
N LEU A 24 9.76 -57.53 2.90
CA LEU A 24 8.91 -56.67 2.11
C LEU A 24 9.26 -55.25 2.58
N ALA A 25 10.05 -54.55 1.81
CA ALA A 25 10.30 -53.13 2.04
C ALA A 25 8.92 -52.46 2.01
N ALA A 26 8.35 -52.30 3.18
CA ALA A 26 7.18 -51.44 3.34
C ALA A 26 7.64 -50.04 2.94
N SER A 27 7.33 -49.64 1.71
CA SER A 27 7.49 -48.25 1.30
C SER A 27 6.48 -47.46 2.11
N ALA A 28 6.95 -46.91 3.22
CA ALA A 28 6.17 -45.95 3.97
C ALA A 28 5.94 -44.73 3.06
N THR A 29 4.70 -44.32 2.91
CA THR A 29 4.35 -43.05 2.27
C THR A 29 4.84 -41.93 3.17
N HIS A 30 5.90 -41.21 2.77
CA HIS A 30 6.49 -40.20 3.64
C HIS A 30 5.76 -38.88 3.52
N ILE A 31 4.64 -38.75 4.24
CA ILE A 31 4.01 -37.47 4.49
C ILE A 31 4.73 -36.81 5.65
N VAL A 32 5.29 -35.64 5.40
CA VAL A 32 6.06 -34.84 6.38
C VAL A 32 5.11 -34.15 7.36
N GLY A 33 3.93 -33.79 6.90
CA GLY A 33 2.92 -33.14 7.71
C GLY A 33 1.76 -32.59 6.86
N GLY A 34 0.84 -31.91 7.51
CA GLY A 34 -0.26 -31.29 6.82
C GLY A 34 -1.22 -30.52 7.73
N GLU A 35 -2.13 -29.78 7.12
CA GLU A 35 -3.22 -29.06 7.78
C GLU A 35 -4.45 -28.96 6.87
N LEU A 36 -5.61 -28.85 7.52
CA LEU A 36 -6.86 -28.46 6.90
C LEU A 36 -7.15 -26.99 7.18
N ASP A 37 -7.68 -26.32 6.17
CA ASP A 37 -8.04 -24.91 6.16
C ASP A 37 -9.45 -24.77 5.58
N LEU A 38 -10.32 -24.03 6.25
CA LEU A 38 -11.69 -23.74 5.83
C LEU A 38 -11.92 -22.23 5.81
N GLN A 39 -11.94 -21.66 4.62
CA GLN A 39 -12.09 -20.21 4.43
C GLN A 39 -13.44 -19.87 3.84
N ARG A 40 -14.15 -18.97 4.50
CA ARG A 40 -15.43 -18.46 4.00
C ARG A 40 -15.21 -17.63 2.74
N GLN A 41 -16.05 -17.84 1.74
CA GLN A 41 -16.07 -17.05 0.50
C GLN A 41 -17.24 -16.05 0.52
N THR A 42 -18.47 -16.52 0.34
CA THR A 42 -19.67 -15.68 0.40
C THR A 42 -20.84 -16.49 0.95
N GLY A 43 -21.68 -15.89 1.78
CA GLY A 43 -22.83 -16.58 2.36
C GLY A 43 -22.43 -17.86 3.09
N SER A 44 -22.98 -18.99 2.69
CA SER A 44 -22.66 -20.34 3.19
C SER A 44 -21.60 -21.05 2.35
N SER A 45 -20.93 -20.38 1.42
CA SER A 45 -19.89 -20.95 0.58
C SER A 45 -18.53 -20.83 1.24
N TYR A 46 -17.80 -21.93 1.28
CA TYR A 46 -16.47 -22.05 1.87
C TYR A 46 -15.49 -22.73 0.90
N SER A 47 -14.22 -22.38 1.00
CA SER A 47 -13.13 -23.15 0.39
C SER A 47 -12.55 -24.10 1.43
N LEU A 48 -12.69 -25.39 1.24
CA LEU A 48 -12.04 -26.41 2.04
C LEU A 48 -10.73 -26.78 1.35
N THR A 49 -9.61 -26.58 2.05
CA THR A 49 -8.26 -26.84 1.55
C THR A 49 -7.52 -27.78 2.47
N LEU A 50 -6.92 -28.82 1.90
CA LEU A 50 -5.96 -29.70 2.56
C LEU A 50 -4.57 -29.41 1.98
N ASN A 51 -3.67 -28.91 2.81
CA ASN A 51 -2.26 -28.80 2.49
C ASN A 51 -1.53 -30.03 3.02
N LEU A 52 -0.87 -30.77 2.15
CA LEU A 52 0.00 -31.88 2.52
C LEU A 52 1.44 -31.59 2.14
N TYR A 53 2.36 -32.03 2.98
CA TYR A 53 3.79 -31.92 2.76
C TYR A 53 4.38 -33.32 2.60
N PHE A 54 5.01 -33.55 1.45
CA PHE A 54 5.47 -34.84 1.01
C PHE A 54 6.99 -34.83 0.83
N ASP A 55 7.68 -35.85 1.40
CA ASP A 55 9.11 -36.04 1.20
C ASP A 55 9.36 -36.51 -0.24
N ALA A 56 9.96 -35.65 -1.06
CA ALA A 56 10.23 -35.92 -2.47
C ALA A 56 11.50 -36.77 -2.68
N VAL A 57 12.31 -37.01 -1.64
CA VAL A 57 13.53 -37.80 -1.72
C VAL A 57 13.24 -39.26 -1.40
N PHE A 58 12.56 -39.52 -0.28
CA PHE A 58 12.31 -40.87 0.22
C PHE A 58 10.86 -41.32 0.02
N GLY A 59 9.98 -40.44 -0.30
CA GLY A 59 8.57 -40.76 -0.55
C GLY A 59 8.36 -41.50 -1.86
N SER A 60 7.43 -42.44 -1.89
CA SER A 60 7.04 -43.14 -3.11
C SER A 60 6.27 -42.23 -4.05
N PRO A 61 6.68 -42.02 -5.32
CA PRO A 61 5.93 -41.22 -6.28
C PRO A 61 4.49 -41.72 -6.51
N GLY A 62 4.24 -43.02 -6.30
CA GLY A 62 2.91 -43.62 -6.40
C GLY A 62 1.94 -43.24 -5.27
N ALA A 63 2.44 -42.55 -4.23
CA ALA A 63 1.64 -42.05 -3.13
C ALA A 63 1.12 -40.61 -3.36
N LEU A 64 1.37 -40.03 -4.54
CA LEU A 64 0.85 -38.70 -4.93
C LEU A 64 -0.54 -38.85 -5.52
N ASP A 65 -1.53 -38.84 -4.65
CA ASP A 65 -2.93 -38.97 -5.07
C ASP A 65 -3.39 -37.72 -5.86
N GLN A 66 -4.19 -37.92 -6.92
CA GLN A 66 -4.80 -36.84 -7.69
C GLN A 66 -6.00 -36.22 -6.98
N GLN A 67 -6.54 -36.94 -5.98
CA GLN A 67 -7.68 -36.50 -5.18
C GLN A 67 -7.66 -37.19 -3.84
N LEU A 68 -8.11 -36.48 -2.81
CA LEU A 68 -8.24 -37.00 -1.45
C LEU A 68 -9.63 -36.73 -0.91
N THR A 69 -10.10 -37.61 -0.02
CA THR A 69 -11.42 -37.46 0.60
C THR A 69 -11.27 -36.80 1.98
N ALA A 70 -11.94 -35.68 2.17
CA ALA A 70 -12.18 -35.09 3.49
C ALA A 70 -13.63 -35.40 3.90
N SER A 71 -13.80 -35.97 5.09
CA SER A 71 -15.13 -36.29 5.61
C SER A 71 -15.54 -35.33 6.71
N ILE A 72 -16.80 -34.94 6.70
CA ILE A 72 -17.39 -34.03 7.69
C ILE A 72 -18.22 -34.87 8.65
N PHE A 73 -17.96 -34.73 9.95
CA PHE A 73 -18.62 -35.45 11.03
C PHE A 73 -19.31 -34.47 11.98
N ASN A 74 -20.41 -34.92 12.55
CA ASN A 74 -21.05 -34.22 13.67
C ASN A 74 -20.23 -34.47 14.94
N LYS A 75 -19.76 -33.41 15.60
CA LYS A 75 -18.90 -33.52 16.78
C LYS A 75 -19.60 -34.19 17.99
N THR A 76 -20.89 -33.98 18.13
CA THR A 76 -21.67 -34.50 19.28
C THR A 76 -22.02 -35.97 19.12
N THR A 77 -22.45 -36.36 17.90
CA THR A 77 -22.95 -37.72 17.62
C THR A 77 -21.92 -38.62 16.97
N ASN A 78 -20.79 -38.07 16.52
CA ASN A 78 -19.76 -38.77 15.74
C ASN A 78 -20.29 -39.38 14.42
N GLN A 79 -21.46 -38.95 13.98
CA GLN A 79 -22.02 -39.42 12.70
C GLN A 79 -21.39 -38.68 11.54
N ARG A 80 -21.08 -39.43 10.48
CA ARG A 80 -20.60 -38.85 9.22
C ARG A 80 -21.77 -38.13 8.56
N ILE A 81 -21.54 -36.84 8.19
CA ILE A 81 -22.54 -36.01 7.51
C ILE A 81 -22.35 -36.16 6.00
N THR A 82 -21.12 -35.95 5.51
CA THR A 82 -20.83 -36.02 4.07
C THR A 82 -19.32 -36.22 3.82
N ASP A 83 -19.01 -36.65 2.61
CA ASP A 83 -17.66 -36.75 2.09
C ASP A 83 -17.43 -35.70 1.01
N VAL A 84 -16.30 -35.04 1.08
CA VAL A 84 -15.87 -34.06 0.11
C VAL A 84 -14.61 -34.58 -0.58
N MET A 85 -14.70 -34.83 -1.87
CA MET A 85 -13.56 -35.20 -2.68
C MET A 85 -12.81 -33.93 -3.10
N LEU A 86 -11.58 -33.78 -2.64
CA LEU A 86 -10.69 -32.65 -2.89
C LEU A 86 -9.73 -33.00 -4.02
N PRO A 87 -9.81 -32.37 -5.18
CA PRO A 87 -8.84 -32.54 -6.26
C PRO A 87 -7.50 -31.85 -5.93
N LEU A 88 -6.40 -32.40 -6.43
CA LEU A 88 -5.10 -31.78 -6.40
C LEU A 88 -5.10 -30.53 -7.31
N THR A 89 -4.87 -29.37 -6.75
CA THR A 89 -4.88 -28.07 -7.48
C THR A 89 -3.49 -27.47 -7.63
N SER A 90 -2.54 -27.85 -6.77
CA SER A 90 -1.15 -27.36 -6.84
C SER A 90 -0.17 -28.42 -6.30
N ASN A 91 1.00 -28.49 -6.92
CA ASN A 91 2.12 -29.35 -6.53
C ASN A 91 3.41 -28.55 -6.76
N THR A 92 3.98 -28.02 -5.68
CA THR A 92 5.16 -27.15 -5.74
C THR A 92 6.20 -27.61 -4.71
N PHE A 93 7.47 -27.31 -4.96
CA PHE A 93 8.51 -27.53 -3.96
C PHE A 93 8.47 -26.44 -2.89
N VAL A 94 8.73 -26.84 -1.65
CA VAL A 94 8.96 -25.92 -0.54
C VAL A 94 10.39 -25.41 -0.62
N ASN A 95 10.56 -24.09 -0.50
CA ASN A 95 11.88 -23.46 -0.45
C ASN A 95 12.40 -23.46 0.98
N TYR A 96 13.60 -24.03 1.17
CA TYR A 96 14.30 -23.92 2.45
C TYR A 96 14.97 -22.55 2.58
N THR A 97 15.04 -22.03 3.79
CA THR A 97 15.68 -20.74 4.08
C THR A 97 17.15 -20.74 3.66
N ASN A 98 17.84 -21.87 3.85
CA ASN A 98 19.22 -22.02 3.42
C ASN A 98 19.47 -23.39 2.75
N PRO A 99 19.16 -23.51 1.44
CA PRO A 99 19.34 -24.77 0.72
C PRO A 99 20.80 -25.23 0.63
N ALA A 100 21.78 -24.33 0.72
CA ALA A 100 23.20 -24.67 0.66
C ALA A 100 23.69 -25.52 1.84
N CYS A 101 22.97 -25.51 2.94
CA CYS A 101 23.29 -26.30 4.14
C CYS A 101 22.55 -27.62 4.20
N SER A 102 21.57 -27.84 3.35
CA SER A 102 20.90 -29.13 3.25
C SER A 102 21.83 -30.12 2.56
N VAL A 103 22.26 -31.11 3.28
CA VAL A 103 23.07 -32.21 2.74
C VAL A 103 22.18 -33.01 1.80
N GLY A 104 22.00 -32.62 0.58
CA GLY A 104 21.48 -33.38 -0.56
C GLY A 104 20.21 -34.26 -0.41
N SER A 105 19.70 -34.41 0.81
CA SER A 105 18.69 -35.36 1.19
C SER A 105 17.35 -34.76 1.66
N LEU A 106 17.19 -33.46 1.56
CA LEU A 106 15.94 -32.80 1.94
C LEU A 106 15.27 -32.18 0.72
N SER A 107 14.08 -32.65 0.40
CA SER A 107 13.23 -32.04 -0.63
C SER A 107 11.79 -32.32 -0.26
N THR A 108 11.02 -31.28 -0.05
CA THR A 108 9.61 -31.37 0.34
C THR A 108 8.72 -30.77 -0.75
N ARG A 109 7.67 -31.49 -1.11
CA ARG A 109 6.60 -30.98 -1.98
C ARG A 109 5.42 -30.51 -1.14
N LYS A 110 4.89 -29.36 -1.48
CA LYS A 110 3.58 -28.91 -1.00
C LYS A 110 2.53 -29.31 -2.02
N LEU A 111 1.59 -30.13 -1.59
CA LEU A 111 0.43 -30.57 -2.35
C LEU A 111 -0.79 -29.83 -1.80
N VAL A 112 -1.53 -29.15 -2.65
CA VAL A 112 -2.73 -28.41 -2.27
C VAL A 112 -3.94 -29.08 -2.92
N TYR A 113 -4.83 -29.55 -2.08
CA TYR A 113 -6.11 -30.12 -2.49
C TYR A 113 -7.21 -29.16 -2.04
N THR A 114 -8.00 -28.62 -2.95
CA THR A 114 -9.01 -27.64 -2.59
C THR A 114 -10.31 -27.78 -3.38
N LYS A 115 -11.43 -27.47 -2.71
CA LYS A 115 -12.75 -27.46 -3.30
C LYS A 115 -13.65 -26.45 -2.58
N SER A 116 -14.47 -25.74 -3.36
CA SER A 116 -15.57 -24.95 -2.79
C SER A 116 -16.71 -25.86 -2.37
N ILE A 117 -17.21 -25.64 -1.15
CA ILE A 117 -18.31 -26.39 -0.54
C ILE A 117 -19.32 -25.43 0.03
N THR A 118 -20.56 -25.90 0.19
CA THR A 118 -21.60 -25.17 0.89
C THR A 118 -21.83 -25.79 2.25
N LEU A 119 -21.68 -25.00 3.31
CA LEU A 119 -21.98 -25.41 4.68
C LEU A 119 -23.28 -24.68 5.13
N ASP A 120 -24.37 -25.42 5.17
CA ASP A 120 -25.64 -24.90 5.66
C ASP A 120 -25.67 -24.96 7.18
N ALA A 121 -25.98 -23.83 7.83
CA ALA A 121 -26.02 -23.70 9.28
C ALA A 121 -27.04 -24.66 9.95
N ALA A 122 -28.09 -25.09 9.22
CA ALA A 122 -29.06 -26.06 9.74
C ALA A 122 -28.54 -27.50 9.78
N THR A 123 -27.54 -27.83 8.93
CA THR A 123 -27.06 -29.21 8.76
C THR A 123 -25.77 -29.45 9.55
N TYR A 124 -24.97 -28.40 9.80
CA TYR A 124 -23.64 -28.52 10.38
C TYR A 124 -23.55 -27.95 11.80
N ALA A 125 -23.67 -28.82 12.78
CA ALA A 125 -23.46 -28.43 14.18
C ALA A 125 -21.95 -28.47 14.58
N SER A 126 -21.09 -29.20 13.90
CA SER A 126 -19.62 -29.22 14.03
C SER A 126 -18.99 -30.15 12.98
N PRO A 127 -18.17 -29.67 12.06
CA PRO A 127 -17.35 -30.51 11.19
C PRO A 127 -16.00 -30.89 11.83
N GLY A 128 -15.45 -32.05 11.52
CA GLY A 128 -14.11 -32.44 11.93
C GLY A 128 -13.66 -33.79 11.35
N GLY A 129 -12.43 -33.84 10.81
CA GLY A 129 -11.68 -35.07 10.54
C GLY A 129 -11.31 -35.36 9.10
N SER A 130 -10.04 -35.72 8.88
CA SER A 130 -9.54 -36.31 7.65
C SER A 130 -9.00 -37.73 7.89
N ALA A 131 -8.81 -38.53 6.81
CA ALA A 131 -8.28 -39.88 6.87
C ALA A 131 -6.85 -40.00 7.42
N GLN A 132 -6.13 -38.93 7.57
CA GLN A 132 -4.72 -38.88 7.97
C GLN A 132 -4.50 -38.13 9.28
N THR A 133 -5.48 -38.11 10.18
CA THR A 133 -5.41 -37.43 11.48
C THR A 133 -5.25 -35.89 11.40
N ILE A 134 -5.29 -35.35 10.21
CA ILE A 134 -5.34 -33.92 9.99
C ILE A 134 -6.80 -33.49 10.14
N TYR A 135 -7.11 -32.78 11.20
CA TYR A 135 -8.46 -32.30 11.43
C TYR A 135 -8.47 -30.85 11.89
N LEU A 136 -9.59 -30.21 11.66
CA LEU A 136 -9.94 -28.94 12.26
C LEU A 136 -11.27 -29.11 13.00
N GLU A 137 -11.43 -28.39 14.09
CA GLU A 137 -12.71 -28.20 14.72
C GLU A 137 -13.27 -26.85 14.32
N PHE A 138 -14.43 -26.87 13.70
CA PHE A 138 -15.13 -25.67 13.26
C PHE A 138 -16.50 -25.62 13.93
N PRO A 139 -16.76 -24.64 14.79
CA PRO A 139 -18.04 -24.53 15.46
C PRO A 139 -19.07 -23.87 14.55
N ALA A 140 -19.94 -24.63 13.93
CA ALA A 140 -21.16 -24.07 13.36
C ALA A 140 -22.17 -23.80 14.49
N VAL A 141 -22.03 -22.69 15.20
CA VAL A 141 -22.98 -22.34 16.27
C VAL A 141 -23.89 -21.22 15.78
N VAL A 142 -25.17 -21.53 15.68
CA VAL A 142 -26.21 -20.49 15.64
C VAL A 142 -26.30 -19.89 17.05
N ARG A 143 -25.77 -18.70 17.25
CA ARG A 143 -25.97 -17.93 18.48
C ARG A 143 -27.09 -16.92 18.26
N ASN A 144 -28.13 -16.99 19.06
CA ASN A 144 -29.25 -16.04 19.05
C ASN A 144 -29.93 -15.85 17.69
N GLY A 145 -30.07 -16.92 16.89
CA GLY A 145 -30.74 -16.86 15.60
C GLY A 145 -29.93 -16.24 14.45
N ALA A 146 -28.73 -15.75 14.67
CA ALA A 146 -27.81 -15.29 13.63
C ALA A 146 -26.90 -16.44 13.20
N ALA A 147 -26.64 -16.57 11.89
CA ALA A 147 -25.64 -17.50 11.38
C ALA A 147 -24.26 -17.14 11.92
N PHE A 148 -23.57 -18.10 12.54
CA PHE A 148 -22.21 -17.92 12.96
C PHE A 148 -21.30 -17.96 11.73
N ILE A 149 -20.60 -16.87 11.49
CA ILE A 149 -19.70 -16.70 10.35
C ILE A 149 -18.28 -16.79 10.85
N ASP A 150 -17.53 -17.71 10.29
CA ASP A 150 -16.17 -17.99 10.72
C ASP A 150 -15.34 -18.62 9.60
N SER A 151 -14.04 -18.32 9.59
CA SER A 151 -13.01 -18.97 8.79
C SER A 151 -11.94 -19.49 9.73
N THR A 152 -11.38 -20.66 9.47
CA THR A 152 -10.29 -21.14 10.32
C THR A 152 -9.05 -20.28 10.19
N PRO A 153 -8.19 -20.22 11.23
CA PRO A 153 -6.91 -19.53 11.14
C PRO A 153 -6.07 -20.06 9.98
N ARG A 154 -5.50 -19.16 9.19
CA ARG A 154 -4.46 -19.52 8.21
C ARG A 154 -3.13 -19.61 8.91
N ILE A 155 -2.63 -20.82 9.10
CA ILE A 155 -1.33 -21.08 9.70
C ILE A 155 -0.27 -21.03 8.60
N PHE A 156 0.75 -20.20 8.80
CA PHE A 156 1.87 -19.99 7.85
C PHE A 156 3.19 -20.47 8.42
N PRO A 157 4.19 -20.42 7.56
CA PRO A 157 4.25 -21.13 6.29
C PRO A 157 4.53 -22.61 6.58
N PRO A 158 4.65 -23.47 5.58
CA PRO A 158 5.09 -24.84 5.82
C PRO A 158 6.49 -24.81 6.44
N LEU A 159 6.76 -25.71 7.38
CA LEU A 159 8.10 -25.92 7.90
C LEU A 159 8.97 -26.51 6.78
N GLY A 160 9.68 -25.65 6.08
CA GLY A 160 10.64 -26.04 5.06
C GLY A 160 12.07 -26.11 5.57
N ASP A 161 12.28 -25.81 6.86
CA ASP A 161 13.59 -25.69 7.48
C ASP A 161 13.93 -26.89 8.36
N TYR A 162 15.18 -27.00 8.75
CA TYR A 162 15.74 -28.01 9.63
C TYR A 162 16.56 -27.33 10.72
N ALA A 163 16.75 -27.94 11.86
CA ALA A 163 17.67 -27.45 12.87
C ALA A 163 19.05 -28.06 12.75
N CYS A 164 20.05 -27.28 13.15
CA CYS A 164 21.40 -27.77 13.36
C CYS A 164 21.59 -28.16 14.84
N ARG A 165 22.24 -29.30 15.09
CA ARG A 165 22.50 -29.75 16.46
C ARG A 165 23.29 -28.71 17.25
N ASN A 166 22.84 -28.43 18.47
CA ASN A 166 23.43 -27.46 19.41
C ASN A 166 23.36 -25.99 18.98
N GLU A 167 22.75 -25.67 17.84
CA GLU A 167 22.48 -24.30 17.42
C GLU A 167 21.08 -23.91 17.80
N LEU A 168 20.90 -22.61 18.16
CA LEU A 168 19.58 -22.08 18.41
C LEU A 168 18.83 -21.94 17.09
N PHE A 169 17.68 -22.59 17.01
CA PHE A 169 16.76 -22.51 15.89
C PHE A 169 15.44 -21.91 16.36
N TYR A 170 14.87 -21.06 15.54
CA TYR A 170 13.52 -20.56 15.73
C TYR A 170 12.85 -20.39 14.37
N TYR A 171 11.55 -20.61 14.37
CA TYR A 171 10.74 -20.55 13.17
C TYR A 171 9.36 -20.00 13.51
N ASP A 172 8.83 -19.11 12.66
CA ASP A 172 7.50 -18.58 12.84
C ASP A 172 6.47 -19.59 12.32
N PHE A 173 5.78 -20.23 13.24
CA PHE A 173 4.73 -21.22 12.99
C PHE A 173 3.34 -20.67 13.34
N GLY A 174 3.23 -19.35 13.45
CA GLY A 174 2.00 -18.62 13.70
C GLY A 174 1.04 -18.62 12.54
N GLY A 175 -0.03 -17.89 12.69
CA GLY A 175 -1.06 -17.74 11.67
C GLY A 175 -1.76 -16.40 11.80
N GLN A 176 -2.67 -16.17 10.88
CA GLN A 176 -3.56 -15.01 10.88
C GLN A 176 -5.01 -15.49 10.77
N ASP A 177 -5.86 -14.84 11.52
CA ASP A 177 -7.29 -15.01 11.40
C ASP A 177 -7.88 -13.90 10.54
N VAL A 178 -8.72 -14.27 9.53
CA VAL A 178 -9.31 -13.30 8.59
C VAL A 178 -10.49 -12.55 9.21
N ASP A 179 -11.12 -13.17 10.21
CA ASP A 179 -12.29 -12.61 10.90
C ASP A 179 -11.90 -11.78 12.12
N GLY A 180 -10.59 -11.73 12.43
CA GLY A 180 -10.01 -10.93 13.51
C GLY A 180 -10.06 -11.60 14.89
N ASP A 181 -10.18 -12.93 14.94
CA ASP A 181 -10.21 -13.69 16.16
C ASP A 181 -8.81 -13.85 16.77
N SER A 182 -8.76 -14.04 18.08
CA SER A 182 -7.51 -14.17 18.80
C SER A 182 -6.99 -15.62 18.73
N LEU A 183 -5.71 -15.78 18.42
CA LEU A 183 -5.06 -17.08 18.29
C LEU A 183 -4.19 -17.38 19.50
N ALA A 184 -4.20 -18.64 19.92
CA ALA A 184 -3.31 -19.17 20.95
C ALA A 184 -2.73 -20.51 20.53
N TYR A 185 -1.44 -20.71 20.81
CA TYR A 185 -0.68 -21.86 20.34
C TYR A 185 -0.16 -22.68 21.51
N ASP A 186 -0.20 -23.98 21.37
CA ASP A 186 0.43 -24.91 22.30
C ASP A 186 0.99 -26.16 21.59
N MET A 187 1.97 -26.79 22.26
CA MET A 187 2.52 -28.06 21.82
C MET A 187 1.57 -29.19 22.24
N VAL A 188 1.25 -30.08 21.31
CA VAL A 188 0.38 -31.23 21.57
C VAL A 188 1.04 -32.53 21.10
N THR A 189 0.65 -33.66 21.68
CA THR A 189 1.09 -34.94 21.17
C THR A 189 0.54 -35.18 19.77
N PRO A 190 1.36 -35.47 18.75
CA PRO A 190 0.88 -35.85 17.44
C PRO A 190 -0.11 -37.01 17.49
N LEU A 191 -1.01 -37.05 16.54
CA LEU A 191 -2.05 -38.07 16.50
C LEU A 191 -1.60 -39.28 15.67
N ASN A 192 -2.01 -40.47 16.10
CA ASN A 192 -1.75 -41.69 15.37
C ASN A 192 -2.76 -41.83 14.23
N GLY A 193 -2.28 -42.18 13.04
CA GLY A 193 -3.13 -42.40 11.87
C GLY A 193 -4.02 -43.63 11.99
N HIS A 194 -5.04 -43.70 11.18
CA HIS A 194 -5.98 -44.84 11.13
C HIS A 194 -5.47 -46.04 10.34
N SER A 195 -4.24 -46.06 9.83
CA SER A 195 -3.66 -47.23 9.20
C SER A 195 -3.30 -48.25 10.28
N SER A 196 -4.02 -49.32 10.38
CA SER A 196 -3.63 -50.50 11.16
C SER A 196 -2.91 -51.48 10.26
N ALA A 197 -1.99 -52.26 10.81
CA ALA A 197 -1.32 -53.37 10.12
C ALA A 197 -2.32 -54.41 9.55
N ALA A 198 -3.58 -54.39 9.99
CA ALA A 198 -4.67 -55.21 9.51
C ALA A 198 -5.35 -54.73 8.22
N VAL A 199 -5.14 -53.50 7.82
CA VAL A 199 -5.83 -52.89 6.69
C VAL A 199 -4.89 -52.67 5.51
N GLY A 200 -3.96 -53.52 5.25
CA GLY A 200 -3.13 -53.53 4.04
C GLY A 200 -2.98 -52.18 3.30
N ASN A 201 -2.48 -52.14 2.09
CA ASN A 201 -2.26 -50.93 1.25
C ASN A 201 -3.52 -50.20 0.76
N THR A 202 -4.67 -50.34 1.42
CA THR A 202 -5.86 -49.56 1.10
C THR A 202 -5.82 -48.24 1.82
N ALA A 203 -6.14 -47.16 1.11
CA ALA A 203 -6.23 -45.83 1.70
C ALA A 203 -7.12 -45.86 2.96
N PRO A 204 -6.64 -45.36 4.10
CA PRO A 204 -7.42 -45.40 5.33
C PRO A 204 -8.72 -44.61 5.16
N GLN A 205 -9.81 -45.17 5.65
CA GLN A 205 -11.11 -44.48 5.61
C GLN A 205 -11.15 -43.39 6.68
N PRO A 206 -11.71 -42.20 6.37
CA PRO A 206 -11.90 -41.16 7.36
C PRO A 206 -12.77 -41.64 8.53
N SER A 207 -12.42 -41.23 9.73
CA SER A 207 -13.15 -41.57 10.95
C SER A 207 -13.39 -40.31 11.81
N PRO A 208 -14.37 -40.32 12.70
CA PRO A 208 -14.60 -39.17 13.60
C PRO A 208 -13.52 -39.10 14.68
N ALA A 209 -13.27 -37.90 15.22
CA ALA A 209 -12.51 -37.72 16.44
C ALA A 209 -13.23 -38.40 17.65
N PRO A 210 -12.52 -38.72 18.75
CA PRO A 210 -11.12 -38.43 19.02
C PRO A 210 -10.15 -39.46 18.41
N TYR A 211 -8.99 -38.98 17.99
CA TYR A 211 -7.91 -39.82 17.48
C TYR A 211 -6.94 -40.19 18.60
N ALA A 212 -6.42 -41.43 18.58
CA ALA A 212 -5.39 -41.86 19.53
C ALA A 212 -4.09 -41.07 19.33
N PRO A 213 -3.43 -40.59 20.39
CA PRO A 213 -2.10 -39.99 20.27
C PRO A 213 -1.06 -41.07 19.92
N ILE A 214 0.08 -40.66 19.37
CA ILE A 214 1.24 -41.53 19.18
C ILE A 214 1.80 -41.98 20.53
N THR A 215 2.51 -43.11 20.51
CA THR A 215 3.32 -43.56 21.66
C THR A 215 4.71 -43.00 21.50
N TRP A 216 5.19 -42.26 22.50
CA TRP A 216 6.52 -41.70 22.51
C TRP A 216 7.60 -42.72 22.71
N ASN A 217 8.71 -42.57 22.00
CA ASN A 217 9.94 -43.34 22.32
C ASN A 217 10.48 -42.91 23.70
N PRO A 218 11.27 -43.76 24.37
CA PRO A 218 11.88 -43.44 25.66
C PRO A 218 12.62 -42.10 25.65
N GLY A 219 12.34 -41.26 26.64
CA GLY A 219 12.93 -39.92 26.76
C GLY A 219 12.19 -38.81 26.00
N LEU A 220 11.18 -39.13 25.19
CA LEU A 220 10.33 -38.16 24.51
C LEU A 220 8.98 -38.06 25.21
N SER A 221 8.35 -36.88 25.05
CA SER A 221 7.04 -36.59 25.61
C SER A 221 6.45 -35.35 24.93
N THR A 222 5.20 -35.00 25.22
CA THR A 222 4.58 -33.75 24.74
C THR A 222 5.41 -32.50 25.07
N ALA A 223 6.05 -32.46 26.23
CA ALA A 223 6.92 -31.35 26.64
C ALA A 223 8.37 -31.45 26.14
N ASN A 224 8.74 -32.59 25.53
CA ASN A 224 10.10 -32.90 25.06
C ASN A 224 10.04 -33.65 23.73
N GLN A 225 9.37 -33.03 22.73
CA GLN A 225 9.18 -33.66 21.42
C GLN A 225 10.46 -33.69 20.59
N VAL A 226 11.28 -32.62 20.69
CA VAL A 226 12.65 -32.55 20.18
C VAL A 226 13.55 -32.17 21.35
N PRO A 227 14.36 -33.10 21.85
CA PRO A 227 15.20 -32.87 23.04
C PRO A 227 16.24 -31.79 22.81
N GLY A 228 16.41 -30.92 23.80
CA GLY A 228 17.38 -29.84 23.71
C GLY A 228 17.40 -28.92 24.93
N SER A 229 18.20 -27.85 24.86
CA SER A 229 18.26 -26.80 25.89
C SER A 229 18.22 -25.42 25.26
N PRO A 230 17.03 -24.81 25.06
CA PRO A 230 15.69 -25.35 25.35
C PRO A 230 15.29 -26.50 24.41
N ALA A 231 14.41 -27.39 24.90
CA ALA A 231 13.68 -28.34 24.07
C ALA A 231 12.69 -27.57 23.15
N LEU A 232 12.16 -28.26 22.12
CA LEU A 232 11.20 -27.62 21.22
C LEU A 232 9.98 -27.13 22.00
N GLY A 233 9.71 -25.85 21.86
CA GLY A 233 8.57 -25.19 22.43
C GLY A 233 8.01 -24.12 21.50
N ILE A 234 6.78 -23.69 21.78
CA ILE A 234 6.08 -22.68 21.00
C ILE A 234 5.68 -21.49 21.90
N ASN A 235 5.80 -20.28 21.37
CA ASN A 235 5.28 -19.11 22.04
C ASN A 235 3.75 -19.08 21.88
N ALA A 236 3.03 -19.08 22.99
CA ALA A 236 1.58 -19.21 23.02
C ALA A 236 0.83 -18.06 22.30
N ARG A 237 1.45 -16.90 22.12
CA ARG A 237 0.82 -15.74 21.46
C ARG A 237 1.22 -15.58 20.01
N THR A 238 2.49 -15.86 19.69
CA THR A 238 3.03 -15.58 18.35
C THR A 238 3.12 -16.83 17.48
N GLY A 239 3.02 -18.02 18.05
CA GLY A 239 3.24 -19.27 17.32
C GLY A 239 4.70 -19.50 16.94
N ARG A 240 5.66 -18.75 17.49
CA ARG A 240 7.07 -18.94 17.19
C ARG A 240 7.62 -20.16 17.89
N LEU A 241 8.07 -21.13 17.10
CA LEU A 241 8.82 -22.31 17.56
C LEU A 241 10.25 -21.91 17.93
N THR A 242 10.79 -22.54 18.98
CA THR A 242 12.18 -22.36 19.40
C THR A 242 12.74 -23.68 19.91
N VAL A 243 13.98 -24.00 19.51
CA VAL A 243 14.69 -25.19 19.99
C VAL A 243 16.21 -24.97 19.89
N ARG A 244 16.95 -25.56 20.79
CA ARG A 244 18.38 -25.86 20.60
C ARG A 244 18.57 -27.38 20.72
N ALA A 245 18.36 -28.06 19.60
CA ALA A 245 18.29 -29.52 19.56
C ALA A 245 19.64 -30.19 19.95
N ALA A 246 19.59 -31.14 20.84
CA ALA A 246 20.79 -31.87 21.31
C ALA A 246 21.10 -33.10 20.47
N ASN A 247 20.10 -33.74 19.92
CA ASN A 247 20.22 -35.05 19.26
C ASN A 247 19.95 -34.90 17.75
N LEU A 248 20.76 -35.61 16.96
CA LEU A 248 20.54 -35.74 15.51
C LEU A 248 19.37 -36.70 15.25
N GLY A 249 18.69 -36.51 14.16
CA GLY A 249 17.65 -37.42 13.68
C GLY A 249 16.41 -36.73 13.14
N LEU A 250 15.40 -37.54 12.85
CA LEU A 250 14.08 -37.12 12.44
C LEU A 250 13.14 -37.22 13.65
N PHE A 251 12.52 -36.13 14.00
CA PHE A 251 11.56 -36.02 15.10
C PHE A 251 10.17 -35.68 14.54
N VAL A 252 9.14 -36.07 15.25
CA VAL A 252 7.78 -35.62 14.97
C VAL A 252 7.31 -34.71 16.09
N PHE A 253 6.58 -33.67 15.74
CA PHE A 253 5.98 -32.75 16.70
C PHE A 253 4.59 -32.32 16.27
N GLY A 254 3.77 -31.91 17.23
CA GLY A 254 2.43 -31.40 16.99
C GLY A 254 2.20 -30.04 17.60
N VAL A 255 1.57 -29.19 16.86
CA VAL A 255 1.12 -27.86 17.30
C VAL A 255 -0.39 -27.75 17.15
N ARG A 256 -1.02 -27.16 18.14
CA ARG A 256 -2.42 -26.77 18.09
C ARG A 256 -2.52 -25.26 18.07
N CYS A 257 -3.29 -24.73 17.14
CA CYS A 257 -3.74 -23.34 17.10
C CYS A 257 -5.21 -23.31 17.54
N SER A 258 -5.48 -22.69 18.66
CA SER A 258 -6.82 -22.48 19.20
C SER A 258 -7.27 -21.07 18.90
N GLU A 259 -8.51 -20.93 18.47
CA GLU A 259 -9.15 -19.70 18.06
C GLU A 259 -10.16 -19.24 19.09
N TYR A 260 -10.15 -17.94 19.40
CA TYR A 260 -10.98 -17.35 20.44
C TYR A 260 -11.68 -16.08 19.94
N ARG A 261 -13.00 -16.03 20.09
CA ARG A 261 -13.83 -14.86 19.84
C ARG A 261 -14.38 -14.34 21.17
N ARG A 262 -14.01 -13.12 21.53
CA ARG A 262 -14.40 -12.49 22.81
C ARG A 262 -14.09 -13.37 24.03
N GLY A 263 -12.93 -14.02 24.02
CA GLY A 263 -12.46 -14.87 25.11
C GLY A 263 -13.09 -16.29 25.17
N VAL A 264 -13.97 -16.61 24.24
CA VAL A 264 -14.57 -17.96 24.12
C VAL A 264 -13.88 -18.72 23.01
N LYS A 265 -13.39 -19.92 23.31
CA LYS A 265 -12.81 -20.79 22.27
C LYS A 265 -13.91 -21.17 21.27
N ILE A 266 -13.64 -20.96 19.99
CA ILE A 266 -14.56 -21.22 18.91
C ILE A 266 -14.07 -22.33 17.98
N GLY A 267 -12.76 -22.51 17.84
CA GLY A 267 -12.20 -23.52 16.96
C GLY A 267 -10.79 -23.95 17.35
N GLU A 268 -10.28 -24.96 16.67
CA GLU A 268 -8.88 -25.35 16.71
C GLU A 268 -8.44 -26.00 15.41
N THR A 269 -7.19 -25.70 15.03
CA THR A 269 -6.50 -26.37 13.93
C THR A 269 -5.27 -27.06 14.49
N ARG A 270 -5.07 -28.30 14.12
CA ARG A 270 -3.87 -29.06 14.49
C ARG A 270 -2.99 -29.27 13.28
N ARG A 271 -1.69 -29.28 13.55
CA ARG A 271 -0.64 -29.46 12.58
C ARG A 271 0.44 -30.36 13.16
N ASP A 272 0.60 -31.52 12.59
CA ASP A 272 1.63 -32.48 12.95
C ASP A 272 2.71 -32.50 11.86
N PHE A 273 3.98 -32.36 12.26
CA PHE A 273 5.10 -32.24 11.33
C PHE A 273 6.29 -33.07 11.72
N GLN A 274 7.07 -33.48 10.70
CA GLN A 274 8.39 -34.05 10.86
C GLN A 274 9.45 -32.95 10.82
N PHE A 275 10.47 -33.07 11.64
CA PHE A 275 11.51 -32.07 11.83
C PHE A 275 12.89 -32.74 11.86
N TYR A 276 13.75 -32.36 10.94
CA TYR A 276 15.11 -32.85 10.88
C TYR A 276 16.04 -32.04 11.79
N VAL A 277 16.91 -32.75 12.53
CA VAL A 277 18.06 -32.17 13.22
C VAL A 277 19.33 -32.74 12.58
N LEU A 278 20.09 -31.86 11.93
CA LEU A 278 21.26 -32.23 11.14
C LEU A 278 22.57 -31.84 11.85
N ASN A 279 23.67 -32.44 11.40
CA ASN A 279 25.01 -32.03 11.79
C ASN A 279 25.52 -31.02 10.79
N CYS A 280 25.20 -29.74 11.01
CA CYS A 280 25.61 -28.69 10.13
C CYS A 280 27.07 -28.25 10.39
N PRO A 281 27.74 -27.61 9.41
CA PRO A 281 28.95 -26.84 9.65
C PRO A 281 28.75 -25.80 10.75
N ILE A 282 29.77 -25.55 11.57
CA ILE A 282 29.71 -24.49 12.58
C ILE A 282 29.63 -23.15 11.84
N ASN A 283 28.65 -22.36 12.19
CA ASN A 283 28.50 -20.97 11.71
C ASN A 283 28.91 -20.01 12.82
N ILE A 284 29.84 -19.10 12.54
CA ILE A 284 30.28 -18.03 13.43
C ILE A 284 29.66 -16.73 12.93
N LYS A 285 29.12 -15.91 13.82
CA LYS A 285 28.46 -14.68 13.41
C LYS A 285 29.44 -13.70 12.73
N PRO A 286 29.03 -12.97 11.70
CA PRO A 286 29.82 -11.93 11.06
C PRO A 286 30.11 -10.77 12.03
N LYS A 287 31.03 -9.89 11.69
CA LYS A 287 31.37 -8.68 12.44
C LYS A 287 31.18 -7.45 11.56
N LEU A 288 30.53 -6.43 12.13
CA LEU A 288 30.27 -5.16 11.48
C LEU A 288 31.00 -4.02 12.18
N GLN A 289 31.64 -3.16 11.41
CA GLN A 289 32.24 -1.88 11.86
C GLN A 289 31.71 -0.73 11.01
N VAL A 290 31.32 0.34 11.66
CA VAL A 290 30.83 1.56 11.04
C VAL A 290 31.87 2.66 11.23
N ARG A 291 32.15 3.43 10.16
CA ARG A 291 33.10 4.57 10.20
C ARG A 291 32.49 5.76 9.47
N SER A 292 32.66 6.94 10.03
CA SER A 292 32.38 8.17 9.29
C SER A 292 33.33 8.30 8.11
N THR A 293 32.85 8.83 6.98
CA THR A 293 33.72 9.08 5.82
C THR A 293 34.89 10.00 6.21
N GLY A 294 36.10 9.56 5.86
CA GLY A 294 37.32 10.29 6.22
C GLY A 294 37.85 10.04 7.64
N SER A 295 37.15 9.23 8.47
CA SER A 295 37.63 8.88 9.83
C SER A 295 38.24 7.48 9.85
N ALA A 296 39.39 7.35 10.53
CA ALA A 296 39.99 6.05 10.82
C ALA A 296 39.34 5.35 12.03
N ALA A 297 38.62 6.10 12.88
CA ALA A 297 38.02 5.58 14.10
C ALA A 297 36.67 4.89 13.82
N ASN A 298 36.44 3.76 14.50
CA ASN A 298 35.16 3.07 14.46
C ASN A 298 34.13 3.84 15.30
N PHE A 299 32.90 3.88 14.81
CA PHE A 299 31.75 4.37 15.56
C PHE A 299 31.49 3.48 16.78
N ARG A 300 31.28 4.11 17.93
CA ARG A 300 31.01 3.42 19.20
C ARG A 300 29.54 3.57 19.58
N PRO A 301 28.72 2.50 19.47
CA PRO A 301 27.32 2.54 19.85
C PRO A 301 27.12 3.01 21.30
N GLY A 302 26.13 3.87 21.52
CA GLY A 302 25.80 4.42 22.84
C GLY A 302 26.75 5.53 23.34
N ARG A 303 27.81 5.86 22.60
CA ARG A 303 28.76 6.94 22.92
C ARG A 303 28.84 8.01 21.84
N ASP A 304 28.93 7.59 20.58
CA ASP A 304 29.09 8.48 19.44
C ASP A 304 27.72 8.82 18.82
N THR A 305 27.59 10.04 18.33
CA THR A 305 26.44 10.49 17.53
C THR A 305 26.97 11.15 16.27
N LEU A 306 26.54 10.66 15.11
CA LEU A 306 26.88 11.26 13.82
C LEU A 306 26.13 12.57 13.63
N ARG A 307 26.82 13.61 13.17
CA ARG A 307 26.21 14.90 12.85
C ARG A 307 26.24 15.09 11.34
N LEU A 308 25.09 15.05 10.71
CA LEU A 308 24.91 15.22 9.27
C LEU A 308 24.50 16.67 9.01
N VAL A 309 25.46 17.47 8.55
CA VAL A 309 25.24 18.89 8.26
C VAL A 309 25.19 19.15 6.76
N PRO A 310 24.53 20.24 6.31
CA PRO A 310 24.55 20.65 4.90
C PRO A 310 25.97 20.86 4.39
N GLY A 311 26.26 20.42 3.17
CA GLY A 311 27.58 20.51 2.56
C GLY A 311 28.64 19.57 3.14
N GLY A 312 28.35 18.85 4.22
CA GLY A 312 29.18 17.80 4.79
C GLY A 312 28.92 16.42 4.18
N SER A 313 29.84 15.47 4.48
CA SER A 313 29.58 14.07 4.10
C SER A 313 28.36 13.53 4.83
N ARG A 314 27.39 13.02 4.08
CA ARG A 314 26.20 12.37 4.61
C ARG A 314 26.27 10.84 4.50
N CYS A 315 27.48 10.33 4.22
CA CYS A 315 27.73 8.90 4.04
C CYS A 315 28.66 8.39 5.13
N PHE A 316 28.61 7.10 5.38
CA PHE A 316 29.59 6.41 6.19
C PHE A 316 29.96 5.06 5.57
N THR A 317 31.19 4.63 5.86
CA THR A 317 31.74 3.38 5.37
C THR A 317 31.46 2.26 6.36
N LEU A 318 30.98 1.15 5.85
CA LEU A 318 30.73 -0.08 6.56
C LEU A 318 31.83 -1.08 6.20
N ARG A 319 32.45 -1.69 7.20
CA ARG A 319 33.42 -2.78 7.01
C ARG A 319 32.86 -4.01 7.69
N TYR A 320 32.81 -5.12 6.97
CA TYR A 320 32.24 -6.34 7.50
C TYR A 320 33.07 -7.56 7.09
N THR A 321 33.16 -8.48 7.99
CA THR A 321 33.99 -9.69 7.89
C THR A 321 33.24 -10.89 8.43
N ASP A 322 33.64 -12.07 8.02
CA ASP A 322 33.15 -13.31 8.56
C ASP A 322 34.33 -14.28 8.76
N PRO A 323 34.43 -14.93 9.93
CA PRO A 323 35.44 -15.97 10.14
C PRO A 323 35.24 -17.22 9.27
N ASP A 324 34.01 -17.46 8.79
CA ASP A 324 33.69 -18.65 8.01
C ASP A 324 34.03 -18.41 6.53
N PRO A 325 34.83 -19.29 5.91
CA PRO A 325 35.21 -19.11 4.51
C PRO A 325 34.03 -19.40 3.59
N ASN A 326 33.99 -18.69 2.45
CA ASN A 326 32.92 -18.72 1.45
C ASN A 326 31.54 -18.26 1.96
N SER A 327 31.52 -17.56 3.09
CA SER A 327 30.30 -16.94 3.61
C SER A 327 29.82 -15.83 2.68
N VAL A 328 28.54 -15.82 2.35
CA VAL A 328 27.89 -14.73 1.61
C VAL A 328 27.26 -13.78 2.60
N LEU A 329 27.77 -12.56 2.65
CA LEU A 329 27.30 -11.54 3.56
C LEU A 329 26.34 -10.59 2.84
N SER A 330 25.27 -10.21 3.52
CA SER A 330 24.30 -9.22 3.07
C SER A 330 24.10 -8.14 4.13
N MET A 331 23.96 -6.90 3.68
CA MET A 331 23.76 -5.73 4.53
C MET A 331 22.33 -5.23 4.43
N SER A 332 21.77 -4.80 5.54
CA SER A 332 20.50 -4.09 5.60
C SER A 332 20.56 -2.94 6.61
N ALA A 333 19.65 -1.99 6.48
CA ALA A 333 19.52 -0.88 7.42
C ALA A 333 18.05 -0.71 7.81
N ARG A 334 17.79 -0.58 9.10
CA ARG A 334 16.43 -0.48 9.66
C ARG A 334 16.30 0.72 10.59
N PRO A 335 15.41 1.68 10.29
CA PRO A 335 15.04 2.74 11.22
C PRO A 335 14.47 2.16 12.53
N VAL A 336 14.84 2.78 13.67
CA VAL A 336 14.36 2.34 15.00
C VAL A 336 13.30 3.29 15.56
N ASN A 337 13.54 4.59 15.48
CA ASN A 337 12.66 5.62 16.05
C ASN A 337 12.29 6.74 15.06
N PHE A 338 12.42 6.46 13.77
CA PHE A 338 11.99 7.38 12.71
C PHE A 338 11.43 6.59 11.52
N THR A 339 10.67 7.25 10.66
CA THR A 339 9.97 6.59 9.54
C THR A 339 10.43 7.05 8.16
N VAL A 340 11.00 8.25 8.02
CA VAL A 340 11.34 8.85 6.73
C VAL A 340 12.52 9.81 6.84
N PRO A 341 13.19 10.08 5.72
CA PRO A 341 13.53 9.17 4.63
C PRO A 341 14.63 8.20 5.08
N THR A 342 14.61 6.98 4.56
CA THR A 342 15.59 5.96 4.92
C THR A 342 16.90 6.16 4.17
N PRO A 343 18.07 5.91 4.81
CA PRO A 343 19.36 5.91 4.12
C PRO A 343 19.43 4.76 3.10
N VAL A 344 20.25 4.94 2.08
CA VAL A 344 20.41 3.99 0.97
C VAL A 344 21.87 3.56 0.82
N PHE A 345 22.06 2.30 0.42
CA PHE A 345 23.37 1.81 0.03
C PHE A 345 23.73 2.32 -1.36
N THR A 346 24.86 3.00 -1.49
CA THR A 346 25.38 3.54 -2.75
C THR A 346 26.41 2.63 -3.41
N THR A 347 26.85 1.58 -2.70
CA THR A 347 27.71 0.51 -3.22
C THR A 347 27.05 -0.83 -2.95
N SER A 348 27.62 -1.92 -3.49
CA SER A 348 27.09 -3.27 -3.25
C SER A 348 26.95 -3.54 -1.75
N ALA A 349 25.77 -3.91 -1.34
CA ALA A 349 25.42 -4.27 0.03
C ALA A 349 25.55 -5.79 0.30
N SER A 350 26.15 -6.53 -0.62
CA SER A 350 26.39 -7.97 -0.49
C SER A 350 27.72 -8.35 -1.11
N GLY A 351 28.30 -9.45 -0.65
CA GLY A 351 29.56 -9.99 -1.18
C GLY A 351 29.91 -11.31 -0.52
N THR A 352 30.89 -12.00 -1.11
CA THR A 352 31.39 -13.26 -0.60
C THR A 352 32.75 -13.05 0.07
N VAL A 353 32.87 -13.49 1.29
CA VAL A 353 34.15 -13.61 2.03
C VAL A 353 34.78 -14.95 1.64
N ARG A 354 35.89 -14.94 0.97
CA ARG A 354 36.58 -16.18 0.54
C ARG A 354 37.42 -16.79 1.65
N THR A 355 38.01 -15.93 2.47
CA THR A 355 38.85 -16.32 3.61
C THR A 355 38.49 -15.50 4.85
N ALA A 356 38.80 -16.01 6.02
CA ALA A 356 38.57 -15.29 7.29
C ALA A 356 39.30 -13.93 7.40
N ALA A 357 40.30 -13.67 6.55
CA ALA A 357 41.02 -12.41 6.51
C ALA A 357 40.36 -11.36 5.60
N ASP A 358 39.42 -11.75 4.76
CA ASP A 358 38.78 -10.86 3.82
C ASP A 358 37.90 -9.84 4.55
N THR A 359 37.94 -8.60 4.06
CA THR A 359 37.08 -7.53 4.54
C THR A 359 36.30 -6.96 3.37
N LEU A 360 35.00 -7.01 3.46
CA LEU A 360 34.11 -6.36 2.53
C LEU A 360 33.79 -4.94 3.00
N THR A 361 33.45 -4.07 2.06
CA THR A 361 33.10 -2.68 2.35
C THR A 361 31.83 -2.30 1.61
N ALA A 362 30.98 -1.52 2.28
CA ALA A 362 29.82 -0.87 1.69
C ALA A 362 29.75 0.60 2.14
N THR A 363 29.06 1.41 1.37
CA THR A 363 28.80 2.80 1.72
C THR A 363 27.30 2.99 1.89
N LEU A 364 26.91 3.59 3.00
CA LEU A 364 25.53 3.90 3.33
C LEU A 364 25.39 5.42 3.46
N CYS A 365 24.50 6.01 2.66
CA CYS A 365 24.31 7.45 2.59
C CYS A 365 22.91 7.86 3.04
N PHE A 366 22.85 8.93 3.81
CA PHE A 366 21.59 9.55 4.18
C PHE A 366 21.12 10.53 3.10
N PRO A 367 19.82 10.58 2.81
CA PRO A 367 19.24 11.59 1.94
C PRO A 367 19.55 13.01 2.44
N GLU A 368 19.67 13.94 1.50
CA GLU A 368 19.98 15.32 1.83
C GLU A 368 18.87 15.99 2.65
N CYS A 369 17.64 15.60 2.41
CA CYS A 369 16.46 16.20 3.02
C CYS A 369 16.09 15.64 4.40
N ILE A 370 16.91 14.78 4.99
CA ILE A 370 16.61 14.33 6.35
C ILE A 370 16.93 15.46 7.35
N ASP A 371 15.93 15.81 8.15
CA ASP A 371 16.05 16.76 9.26
C ASP A 371 15.49 16.12 10.53
N THR A 372 16.33 16.02 11.56
CA THR A 372 15.94 15.45 12.85
C THR A 372 15.36 16.49 13.80
N LYS A 373 15.38 17.77 13.42
CA LYS A 373 14.97 18.90 14.30
C LYS A 373 15.63 18.85 15.67
N GLY A 374 16.92 18.51 15.68
CA GLY A 374 17.73 18.39 16.89
C GLY A 374 17.53 17.11 17.70
N LYS A 375 16.61 16.23 17.34
CA LYS A 375 16.41 14.93 17.99
C LYS A 375 17.43 13.92 17.51
N VAL A 376 17.79 12.98 18.37
CA VAL A 376 18.67 11.87 18.01
C VAL A 376 17.83 10.75 17.40
N TYR A 377 18.13 10.41 16.16
CA TYR A 377 17.55 9.26 15.45
C TYR A 377 18.48 8.06 15.54
N LEU A 378 17.87 6.88 15.56
CA LEU A 378 18.57 5.60 15.70
C LEU A 378 18.33 4.73 14.46
N LEU A 379 19.42 4.23 13.89
CA LEU A 379 19.44 3.34 12.75
C LEU A 379 20.17 2.06 13.12
N ASP A 380 19.54 0.90 12.96
CA ASP A 380 20.21 -0.39 13.05
C ASP A 380 20.80 -0.73 11.68
N VAL A 381 22.12 -0.83 11.60
CA VAL A 381 22.83 -1.36 10.45
C VAL A 381 23.17 -2.80 10.76
N ILE A 382 22.77 -3.71 9.89
CA ILE A 382 22.80 -5.14 10.12
C ILE A 382 23.60 -5.81 9.01
N VAL A 383 24.56 -6.65 9.36
CA VAL A 383 25.17 -7.61 8.45
C VAL A 383 24.66 -9.01 8.81
N ALA A 384 24.26 -9.77 7.82
CA ALA A 384 23.83 -11.15 7.98
C ALA A 384 24.64 -12.07 7.06
N ASP A 385 25.03 -13.25 7.56
CA ASP A 385 25.60 -14.31 6.77
C ASP A 385 24.52 -15.19 6.12
N ASN A 386 24.95 -16.17 5.36
CA ASN A 386 24.11 -17.23 4.82
C ASN A 386 24.38 -18.59 5.49
N GLY A 387 24.86 -18.58 6.73
CA GLY A 387 25.24 -19.78 7.48
C GLY A 387 24.08 -20.68 7.86
N CYS A 388 24.43 -21.89 8.22
CA CYS A 388 23.48 -22.96 8.53
C CYS A 388 23.02 -22.88 10.00
N SER A 389 21.84 -23.20 10.37
CA SER A 389 20.58 -23.41 9.64
C SER A 389 19.85 -22.09 9.41
N LEU A 390 20.13 -21.12 10.28
CA LEU A 390 19.65 -19.77 10.21
C LEU A 390 20.83 -18.82 10.06
N PRO A 391 20.71 -17.78 9.23
CA PRO A 391 21.70 -16.73 9.14
C PRO A 391 21.99 -16.11 10.50
N LYS A 392 23.26 -15.95 10.85
CA LYS A 392 23.69 -15.15 12.00
C LYS A 392 23.92 -13.72 11.56
N HIS A 393 23.77 -12.78 12.48
CA HIS A 393 23.90 -11.37 12.17
C HIS A 393 24.63 -10.61 13.26
N ASP A 394 25.26 -9.52 12.87
CA ASP A 394 25.78 -8.49 13.76
C ASP A 394 25.07 -7.17 13.47
N THR A 395 24.82 -6.40 14.52
CA THR A 395 24.05 -5.15 14.41
C THR A 395 24.79 -4.03 15.13
N VAL A 396 25.01 -2.94 14.41
CA VAL A 396 25.52 -1.69 14.98
C VAL A 396 24.41 -0.65 14.95
N ARG A 397 23.98 -0.22 16.13
CA ARG A 397 23.02 0.87 16.28
C ARG A 397 23.73 2.21 16.17
N VAL A 398 23.44 2.91 15.09
CA VAL A 398 24.01 4.23 14.79
C VAL A 398 23.05 5.32 15.27
N ALA A 399 23.51 6.15 16.19
CA ALA A 399 22.82 7.38 16.60
C ALA A 399 23.26 8.53 15.69
N PHE A 400 22.32 9.33 15.21
CA PHE A 400 22.62 10.48 14.37
C PHE A 400 21.67 11.65 14.58
N THR A 401 22.17 12.85 14.27
CA THR A 401 21.38 14.06 14.08
C THR A 401 21.62 14.57 12.67
N ALA A 402 20.62 15.14 12.05
CA ALA A 402 20.70 15.68 10.71
C ALA A 402 20.03 17.05 10.63
N THR A 403 20.64 17.92 9.85
CA THR A 403 20.06 19.22 9.48
C THR A 403 19.97 19.26 7.95
N GLN A 404 18.81 19.61 7.43
CA GLN A 404 18.64 19.82 6.00
C GLN A 404 19.20 21.18 5.57
N PRO A 405 19.55 21.38 4.30
CA PRO A 405 19.85 22.69 3.76
C PRO A 405 18.73 23.69 4.06
N ALA A 406 19.09 24.91 4.39
CA ALA A 406 18.10 25.97 4.48
C ALA A 406 17.50 26.20 3.09
N ASN A 407 16.19 26.44 3.04
CA ASN A 407 15.48 26.72 1.82
C ASN A 407 14.63 28.00 2.00
N ALA A 408 15.03 29.08 1.32
CA ALA A 408 14.26 30.31 1.22
C ALA A 408 13.12 30.10 0.21
N ALA A 409 11.96 30.70 0.48
CA ALA A 409 10.87 30.64 -0.50
C ALA A 409 11.22 31.50 -1.74
N PRO A 410 10.88 31.05 -2.95
CA PRO A 410 11.08 31.87 -4.14
C PRO A 410 10.20 33.12 -4.08
N VAL A 411 10.64 34.21 -4.68
CA VAL A 411 9.93 35.49 -4.68
C VAL A 411 9.39 35.78 -6.07
N LEU A 412 8.05 35.93 -6.17
CA LEU A 412 7.34 36.28 -7.40
C LEU A 412 7.05 37.79 -7.43
N ALA A 413 7.75 38.49 -8.30
CA ALA A 413 7.43 39.86 -8.65
C ALA A 413 6.59 39.92 -9.93
N THR A 414 5.60 40.83 -9.98
CA THR A 414 4.72 41.00 -11.15
C THR A 414 4.43 42.43 -11.40
N SER A 415 4.21 42.83 -12.67
CA SER A 415 3.75 44.13 -13.04
C SER A 415 2.22 44.35 -12.89
N PHE A 416 1.49 43.35 -12.37
CA PHE A 416 0.08 43.52 -12.02
C PHE A 416 -0.07 44.52 -10.87
N PRO A 417 -1.23 45.20 -10.77
CA PRO A 417 -1.52 46.05 -9.62
C PRO A 417 -1.32 45.33 -8.29
N PRO A 418 -0.95 46.02 -7.20
CA PRO A 418 -0.79 45.38 -5.91
C PRO A 418 -2.11 44.73 -5.45
N ALA A 419 -1.97 43.63 -4.68
CA ALA A 419 -3.14 42.96 -4.09
C ALA A 419 -3.87 43.94 -3.13
N PRO A 420 -5.21 43.86 -3.03
CA PRO A 420 -5.95 44.63 -2.04
C PRO A 420 -5.50 44.30 -0.61
N GLN A 421 -5.45 45.32 0.24
CA GLN A 421 -5.14 45.12 1.67
C GLN A 421 -6.45 44.99 2.48
N PRO A 422 -6.55 44.14 3.52
CA PRO A 422 -5.52 43.20 3.94
C PRO A 422 -5.36 42.02 2.98
N ILE A 423 -4.13 41.55 2.83
CA ILE A 423 -3.79 40.40 1.98
C ILE A 423 -4.45 39.18 2.59
N SER A 424 -5.48 38.63 1.97
CA SER A 424 -5.86 37.23 2.16
C SER A 424 -5.24 36.44 1.01
N ASP A 425 -4.63 35.31 1.28
CA ASP A 425 -3.94 34.48 0.29
C ASP A 425 -4.84 34.04 -0.89
N ASN A 426 -6.14 34.28 -0.80
CA ASN A 426 -7.16 33.93 -1.80
C ASN A 426 -7.94 35.12 -2.40
N ALA A 427 -7.64 36.36 -2.02
CA ALA A 427 -8.33 37.52 -2.62
C ALA A 427 -7.73 37.82 -4.01
N PRO A 428 -8.50 37.75 -5.10
CA PRO A 428 -7.97 38.00 -6.43
C PRO A 428 -7.67 39.48 -6.60
N THR A 429 -6.56 39.80 -7.25
CA THR A 429 -6.33 41.17 -7.78
C THR A 429 -7.18 41.33 -9.02
N VAL A 430 -8.00 42.38 -9.04
CA VAL A 430 -8.86 42.71 -10.21
C VAL A 430 -8.07 43.55 -11.20
N VAL A 431 -8.04 43.10 -12.46
CA VAL A 431 -7.44 43.83 -13.59
C VAL A 431 -8.51 44.03 -14.64
N ARG A 432 -8.81 45.30 -14.91
CA ARG A 432 -9.77 45.69 -15.95
C ARG A 432 -9.05 45.85 -17.28
N VAL A 433 -9.52 45.15 -18.29
CA VAL A 433 -8.94 45.19 -19.64
C VAL A 433 -10.00 45.63 -20.63
N VAL A 434 -9.68 46.65 -21.39
CA VAL A 434 -10.60 47.17 -22.39
C VAL A 434 -10.70 46.21 -23.58
N LEU A 435 -11.92 45.93 -24.01
CA LEU A 435 -12.20 45.05 -25.15
C LEU A 435 -11.40 45.48 -26.40
N GLY A 436 -10.73 44.53 -27.07
CA GLY A 436 -9.92 44.77 -28.24
C GLY A 436 -8.61 45.55 -27.98
N THR A 437 -8.27 45.80 -26.72
CA THR A 437 -7.01 46.45 -26.35
C THR A 437 -6.04 45.43 -25.78
N ARG A 438 -4.83 45.38 -26.31
CA ARG A 438 -3.82 44.45 -25.84
C ARG A 438 -3.31 44.84 -24.44
N PHE A 439 -3.51 43.95 -23.49
CA PHE A 439 -2.95 44.03 -22.15
C PHE A 439 -1.68 43.16 -22.07
N THR A 440 -0.64 43.66 -21.41
CA THR A 440 0.59 42.90 -21.15
C THR A 440 1.02 43.04 -19.70
N ALA A 441 1.56 41.95 -19.15
CA ALA A 441 2.18 41.93 -17.84
C ALA A 441 3.45 41.11 -17.86
N THR A 442 4.42 41.52 -17.06
CA THR A 442 5.67 40.79 -16.86
C THR A 442 5.68 40.15 -15.47
N LEU A 443 6.26 38.97 -15.39
CA LEU A 443 6.48 38.26 -14.17
C LEU A 443 7.97 37.94 -14.05
N ALA A 444 8.52 38.07 -12.86
CA ALA A 444 9.90 37.74 -12.55
C ALA A 444 9.94 36.90 -11.28
N GLY A 445 10.63 35.78 -11.33
CA GLY A 445 10.89 34.91 -10.20
C GLY A 445 12.36 34.98 -9.81
N THR A 446 12.65 35.04 -8.52
CA THR A 446 14.01 34.93 -7.98
C THR A 446 14.03 33.95 -6.83
N ASP A 447 15.15 33.24 -6.68
CA ASP A 447 15.39 32.32 -5.59
C ASP A 447 16.79 32.55 -5.01
N ALA A 448 16.85 32.75 -3.69
CA ALA A 448 18.10 33.07 -3.00
C ALA A 448 19.07 31.87 -2.98
N ASP A 449 18.52 30.65 -2.98
CA ASP A 449 19.29 29.41 -2.94
C ASP A 449 19.64 28.90 -4.35
N ARG A 450 19.21 29.65 -5.39
CA ARG A 450 19.44 29.34 -6.81
C ARG A 450 18.82 28.02 -7.27
N HIS A 451 17.72 27.61 -6.65
CA HIS A 451 16.97 26.46 -7.13
C HIS A 451 16.38 26.72 -8.51
N ALA A 452 16.10 25.64 -9.25
CA ALA A 452 15.45 25.77 -10.55
C ALA A 452 14.02 26.26 -10.36
N LEU A 453 13.67 27.34 -11.06
CA LEU A 453 12.36 27.99 -10.99
C LEU A 453 11.52 27.67 -12.21
N THR A 454 10.23 27.45 -11.97
CA THR A 454 9.22 27.25 -13.02
C THR A 454 8.06 28.21 -12.81
N LEU A 455 7.80 29.03 -13.83
CA LEU A 455 6.64 29.90 -13.90
C LEU A 455 5.54 29.24 -14.73
N THR A 456 4.33 29.21 -14.21
CA THR A 456 3.14 28.68 -14.88
C THR A 456 1.96 29.63 -14.75
N ALA A 457 1.03 29.57 -15.72
CA ALA A 457 -0.24 30.26 -15.67
C ALA A 457 -1.36 29.28 -16.02
N VAL A 458 -2.42 29.29 -15.22
CA VAL A 458 -3.57 28.36 -15.38
C VAL A 458 -4.87 29.14 -15.23
N GLY A 459 -5.76 29.01 -16.22
CA GLY A 459 -7.13 29.54 -16.15
C GLY A 459 -8.02 28.64 -15.28
N THR A 460 -8.86 29.23 -14.46
CA THR A 460 -9.84 28.50 -13.66
C THR A 460 -11.07 28.19 -14.49
N GLY A 461 -11.27 26.94 -14.86
CA GLY A 461 -12.43 26.51 -15.67
C GLY A 461 -12.30 26.75 -17.18
N PHE A 462 -11.17 27.30 -17.66
CA PHE A 462 -10.94 27.55 -19.10
C PHE A 462 -9.47 27.34 -19.50
N ASN A 463 -9.25 27.18 -20.80
CA ASN A 463 -7.91 27.12 -21.36
C ASN A 463 -7.44 28.51 -21.79
N LEU A 464 -6.22 28.91 -21.39
CA LEU A 464 -5.69 30.27 -21.70
C LEU A 464 -5.63 30.54 -23.20
N ALA A 465 -5.12 29.61 -23.99
CA ALA A 465 -4.99 29.80 -25.45
C ALA A 465 -6.36 29.90 -26.13
N ALA A 466 -7.35 29.12 -25.68
CA ALA A 466 -8.73 29.22 -26.19
C ALA A 466 -9.39 30.58 -25.86
N ALA A 467 -8.99 31.21 -24.75
CA ALA A 467 -9.42 32.56 -24.37
C ALA A 467 -8.60 33.67 -25.03
N GLY A 468 -7.66 33.34 -25.93
CA GLY A 468 -6.78 34.29 -26.59
C GLY A 468 -5.66 34.85 -25.70
N MET A 469 -5.39 34.20 -24.57
CA MET A 469 -4.32 34.57 -23.66
C MET A 469 -3.04 33.85 -24.03
N THR A 470 -1.91 34.53 -23.95
CA THR A 470 -0.57 33.95 -24.17
C THR A 470 0.27 34.10 -22.91
N PHE A 471 1.00 33.08 -22.60
CA PHE A 471 1.95 33.09 -21.50
C PHE A 471 3.26 32.41 -21.98
N VAL A 472 4.32 33.21 -22.02
CA VAL A 472 5.63 32.75 -22.47
C VAL A 472 6.61 32.85 -21.29
N ALA A 473 7.01 31.70 -20.76
CA ALA A 473 7.92 31.60 -19.63
C ALA A 473 9.32 31.20 -20.07
N GLN A 474 10.32 31.80 -19.43
CA GLN A 474 11.73 31.42 -19.47
C GLN A 474 12.12 30.96 -18.04
N ASN A 475 12.19 29.65 -17.87
CA ASN A 475 12.52 29.03 -16.60
C ASN A 475 14.05 28.87 -16.47
N GLY A 476 14.59 28.91 -15.24
CA GLY A 476 16.02 28.79 -15.03
C GLY A 476 16.41 28.62 -13.56
N ALA A 477 17.70 28.38 -13.31
CA ALA A 477 18.24 28.26 -11.96
C ALA A 477 18.37 29.64 -11.30
N GLY A 478 17.70 29.82 -10.18
CA GLY A 478 17.73 31.05 -9.38
C GLY A 478 16.93 32.22 -9.97
N GLN A 479 16.57 32.16 -11.24
CA GLN A 479 15.79 33.20 -11.93
C GLN A 479 14.83 32.61 -12.96
N ALA A 480 13.66 33.18 -13.04
CA ALA A 480 12.66 32.89 -14.08
C ALA A 480 11.97 34.19 -14.50
N SER A 481 11.55 34.26 -15.74
CA SER A 481 10.76 35.39 -16.24
C SER A 481 9.62 34.91 -17.11
N ALA A 482 8.54 35.66 -17.18
CA ALA A 482 7.47 35.39 -18.12
C ALA A 482 6.80 36.67 -18.58
N THR A 483 6.24 36.60 -19.80
CA THR A 483 5.36 37.63 -20.34
C THR A 483 3.98 37.02 -20.52
N PHE A 484 3.00 37.68 -19.95
CA PHE A 484 1.59 37.43 -20.18
C PHE A 484 1.04 38.50 -21.12
N ALA A 485 0.27 38.10 -22.14
CA ALA A 485 -0.40 39.04 -23.00
C ALA A 485 -1.82 38.54 -23.33
N TRP A 486 -2.75 39.47 -23.41
CA TRP A 486 -4.13 39.20 -23.72
C TRP A 486 -4.79 40.36 -24.45
N GLU A 487 -5.51 40.07 -25.50
CA GLU A 487 -6.38 40.99 -26.20
C GLU A 487 -7.80 40.40 -26.19
N PRO A 488 -8.66 40.87 -25.25
CA PRO A 488 -9.96 40.27 -25.07
C PRO A 488 -10.87 40.47 -26.27
N THR A 489 -11.56 39.42 -26.67
CA THR A 489 -12.62 39.40 -27.68
C THR A 489 -13.96 39.12 -27.02
N CYS A 490 -15.07 39.35 -27.75
CA CYS A 490 -16.39 38.99 -27.23
C CYS A 490 -16.55 37.50 -26.89
N GLY A 491 -15.82 36.59 -27.56
CA GLY A 491 -15.80 35.17 -27.23
C GLY A 491 -15.21 34.90 -25.83
N ALA A 492 -14.24 35.70 -25.40
CA ALA A 492 -13.67 35.60 -24.07
C ALA A 492 -14.66 36.04 -22.97
N VAL A 493 -15.55 37.00 -23.28
CA VAL A 493 -16.58 37.44 -22.33
C VAL A 493 -17.62 36.34 -22.07
N SER A 494 -17.93 35.53 -23.07
CA SER A 494 -18.86 34.40 -22.93
C SER A 494 -18.30 33.27 -22.09
N ALA A 495 -16.96 33.20 -21.92
CA ALA A 495 -16.27 32.22 -21.08
C ALA A 495 -16.07 32.68 -19.62
N ALA A 496 -16.49 33.92 -19.30
CA ALA A 496 -16.38 34.48 -17.96
C ALA A 496 -17.38 33.84 -16.98
N ASP A 497 -17.10 33.97 -15.69
CA ASP A 497 -18.03 33.57 -14.63
C ASP A 497 -19.33 34.43 -14.68
N ALA A 498 -20.31 34.07 -13.81
CA ALA A 498 -21.60 34.80 -13.72
C ALA A 498 -21.44 36.31 -13.42
N ASP A 499 -20.29 36.70 -12.85
CA ASP A 499 -19.94 38.08 -12.51
C ASP A 499 -19.06 38.77 -13.59
N GLY A 500 -18.79 38.10 -14.72
CA GLY A 500 -18.04 38.61 -15.85
C GLY A 500 -16.53 38.63 -15.70
N GLY A 501 -15.94 37.80 -14.82
CA GLY A 501 -14.50 37.70 -14.58
C GLY A 501 -13.87 36.37 -15.04
N LEU A 502 -12.61 36.44 -15.50
CA LEU A 502 -11.77 35.30 -15.82
C LEU A 502 -10.65 35.20 -14.80
N PHE A 503 -10.59 34.10 -14.08
CA PHE A 503 -9.56 33.89 -13.07
C PHE A 503 -8.35 33.18 -13.67
N VAL A 504 -7.16 33.77 -13.51
CA VAL A 504 -5.89 33.18 -13.90
C VAL A 504 -4.99 33.10 -12.68
N ARG A 505 -4.50 31.92 -12.39
CA ARG A 505 -3.54 31.66 -11.33
C ARG A 505 -2.14 31.61 -11.93
N PHE A 506 -1.28 32.51 -11.50
CA PHE A 506 0.15 32.53 -11.81
C PHE A 506 0.88 31.90 -10.64
N ARG A 507 1.74 30.93 -10.92
CA ARG A 507 2.50 30.21 -9.90
C ARG A 507 3.98 30.19 -10.27
N LEU A 508 4.81 30.59 -9.31
CA LEU A 508 6.23 30.38 -9.30
C LEU A 508 6.52 29.21 -8.36
N ALA A 509 7.08 28.13 -8.87
CA ALA A 509 7.48 26.96 -8.09
C ALA A 509 8.98 26.74 -8.24
N GLU A 510 9.64 26.39 -7.14
CA GLU A 510 11.01 25.93 -7.15
C GLU A 510 11.07 24.40 -7.20
N THR A 511 12.18 23.87 -7.75
CA THR A 511 12.54 22.46 -7.69
C THR A 511 13.79 22.35 -6.82
N GLY A 512 13.59 22.42 -5.52
CA GLY A 512 14.66 22.25 -4.54
C GLY A 512 14.80 20.80 -4.10
N PRO A 513 15.94 20.41 -3.52
CA PRO A 513 16.16 19.06 -3.02
C PRO A 513 15.24 18.72 -1.83
N CYS A 514 14.82 19.73 -1.06
CA CYS A 514 14.06 19.55 0.18
C CYS A 514 12.92 20.56 0.26
N GLU A 515 11.71 20.06 0.53
CA GLU A 515 10.51 20.89 0.76
C GLU A 515 10.34 22.00 -0.28
N PRO A 516 10.12 21.67 -1.57
CA PRO A 516 9.96 22.68 -2.61
C PRO A 516 8.82 23.64 -2.27
N ARG A 517 9.07 24.93 -2.40
CA ARG A 517 8.14 25.99 -2.08
C ARG A 517 7.59 26.62 -3.34
N SER A 518 6.47 27.32 -3.22
CA SER A 518 5.91 28.06 -4.33
C SER A 518 5.23 29.33 -3.85
N GLN A 519 5.18 30.32 -4.72
CA GLN A 519 4.37 31.52 -4.56
C GLN A 519 3.33 31.60 -5.66
N GLU A 520 2.12 32.03 -5.32
CA GLU A 520 1.02 32.12 -6.26
C GLU A 520 0.41 33.52 -6.23
N ARG A 521 -0.15 33.89 -7.37
CA ARG A 521 -0.94 35.09 -7.50
C ARG A 521 -2.18 34.82 -8.32
N LEU A 522 -3.36 35.12 -7.75
CA LEU A 522 -4.63 34.99 -8.43
C LEU A 522 -5.05 36.36 -8.99
N ILE A 523 -5.25 36.40 -10.29
CA ILE A 523 -5.71 37.60 -11.00
C ILE A 523 -7.11 37.34 -11.54
N ARG A 524 -8.02 38.26 -11.29
CA ARG A 524 -9.34 38.30 -11.90
C ARG A 524 -9.34 39.36 -12.99
N PHE A 525 -9.48 38.94 -14.24
CA PHE A 525 -9.59 39.82 -15.39
C PHE A 525 -11.05 40.15 -15.63
N GLU A 526 -11.39 41.46 -15.69
CA GLU A 526 -12.70 41.98 -16.05
C GLU A 526 -12.58 42.67 -17.39
N VAL A 527 -13.35 42.24 -18.39
CA VAL A 527 -13.40 42.93 -19.68
C VAL A 527 -14.38 44.09 -19.60
N VAL A 528 -13.90 45.28 -19.93
CA VAL A 528 -14.70 46.50 -19.93
C VAL A 528 -14.86 47.04 -21.34
N PRO A 529 -15.96 47.72 -21.66
CA PRO A 529 -16.14 48.38 -22.96
C PRO A 529 -15.13 49.53 -23.16
N VAL A 530 -14.92 49.91 -24.41
CA VAL A 530 -13.99 51.00 -24.80
C VAL A 530 -14.36 52.35 -24.16
N ASP A 531 -15.66 52.63 -24.05
CA ASP A 531 -16.19 53.82 -23.38
C ASP A 531 -17.25 53.38 -22.36
N ASP A 532 -16.88 53.21 -21.13
CA ASP A 532 -17.81 52.94 -20.04
C ASP A 532 -18.09 54.25 -19.29
N PRO A 533 -19.19 54.94 -19.55
CA PRO A 533 -19.54 56.11 -18.75
C PRO A 533 -19.79 55.66 -17.33
N LEU A 534 -19.02 56.18 -16.40
CA LEU A 534 -19.01 55.83 -14.97
C LEU A 534 -20.38 55.96 -14.28
N ALA A 535 -21.35 56.59 -14.90
CA ALA A 535 -22.75 56.59 -14.46
C ALA A 535 -23.71 56.99 -15.60
N PHE A 536 -24.75 56.19 -15.83
CA PHE A 536 -25.88 56.55 -16.66
C PHE A 536 -26.69 57.65 -15.97
N ARG A 537 -26.63 58.89 -16.51
CA ARG A 537 -27.34 60.03 -16.00
C ARG A 537 -28.17 60.62 -17.14
N PRO A 538 -29.40 60.16 -17.38
CA PRO A 538 -30.27 60.70 -18.39
C PRO A 538 -30.80 62.10 -17.97
N PRO A 539 -31.07 62.95 -18.90
CA PRO A 539 -31.81 64.23 -18.62
C PRO A 539 -33.20 63.88 -18.08
N ASN A 540 -33.64 64.66 -17.12
CA ASN A 540 -34.96 64.51 -16.47
C ASN A 540 -35.94 65.64 -16.81
N ILE A 541 -35.53 66.57 -17.65
CA ILE A 541 -36.38 67.69 -18.16
C ILE A 541 -36.11 67.87 -19.64
N ILE A 542 -37.16 68.08 -20.41
CA ILE A 542 -37.08 68.58 -21.79
C ILE A 542 -38.04 69.76 -21.97
N THR A 543 -37.67 70.73 -22.85
CA THR A 543 -38.41 71.96 -23.14
C THR A 543 -38.60 72.04 -24.64
N PRO A 544 -39.56 71.29 -25.23
CA PRO A 544 -39.75 71.25 -26.69
C PRO A 544 -40.41 72.57 -27.24
N ASN A 545 -39.67 73.70 -27.21
CA ASN A 545 -40.10 74.99 -27.65
C ASN A 545 -39.49 75.42 -28.99
N GLY A 546 -38.60 74.58 -29.60
CA GLY A 546 -37.98 74.75 -30.88
C GLY A 546 -36.77 75.69 -30.88
N ASP A 547 -36.19 75.99 -29.72
CA ASP A 547 -35.00 76.82 -29.58
C ASP A 547 -33.68 76.12 -29.82
N GLY A 548 -33.73 74.78 -30.05
CA GLY A 548 -32.59 73.95 -30.26
C GLY A 548 -31.91 73.43 -28.96
N GLN A 549 -32.45 73.81 -27.79
CA GLN A 549 -31.93 73.37 -26.50
C GLN A 549 -32.97 72.54 -25.74
N ASN A 550 -32.59 71.34 -25.35
CA ASN A 550 -33.46 70.41 -24.61
C ASN A 550 -34.83 70.11 -25.27
N ASP A 551 -34.96 70.35 -26.56
CA ASP A 551 -36.19 70.07 -27.32
C ASP A 551 -36.52 68.56 -27.34
N PHE A 552 -35.54 67.72 -27.17
CA PHE A 552 -35.67 66.26 -27.25
C PHE A 552 -35.04 65.55 -26.05
N LEU A 553 -35.71 64.55 -25.59
CA LEU A 553 -35.06 63.54 -24.71
C LEU A 553 -34.04 62.75 -25.54
N LEU A 554 -32.77 62.98 -25.22
CA LEU A 554 -31.62 62.26 -25.74
C LEU A 554 -30.92 61.64 -24.59
N MET A 555 -30.41 60.44 -24.78
CA MET A 555 -29.65 59.72 -23.74
C MET A 555 -28.25 59.32 -24.23
N PRO A 556 -27.34 60.29 -24.45
CA PRO A 556 -25.99 60.01 -24.94
C PRO A 556 -25.17 59.22 -23.96
N SER A 557 -25.51 59.24 -22.66
CA SER A 557 -24.85 58.49 -21.59
C SER A 557 -25.37 57.04 -21.39
N LEU A 558 -26.23 56.56 -22.34
CA LEU A 558 -26.60 55.12 -22.30
C LEU A 558 -25.37 54.25 -22.32
N PRO A 559 -25.32 53.18 -21.47
CA PRO A 559 -24.23 52.21 -21.52
C PRO A 559 -23.99 51.72 -22.94
N VAL A 560 -22.75 51.75 -23.41
CA VAL A 560 -22.39 51.34 -24.77
C VAL A 560 -22.76 49.90 -25.07
N ASP A 561 -23.03 49.61 -26.32
CA ASP A 561 -23.22 48.25 -26.79
C ASP A 561 -21.91 47.48 -26.57
N PHE A 562 -22.03 46.31 -25.96
CA PHE A 562 -20.87 45.51 -25.52
C PHE A 562 -21.16 44.01 -25.74
N CYS A 563 -20.50 43.44 -26.71
CA CYS A 563 -20.70 42.05 -27.12
C CYS A 563 -22.19 41.70 -27.35
N ASP A 564 -22.75 40.81 -26.58
CA ASP A 564 -24.15 40.39 -26.69
C ASP A 564 -25.13 41.39 -26.03
N ARG A 565 -24.60 42.31 -25.24
CA ARG A 565 -25.38 43.37 -24.60
C ARG A 565 -25.54 44.55 -25.55
N LYS A 566 -26.63 44.60 -26.28
CA LYS A 566 -26.97 45.69 -27.20
C LYS A 566 -28.21 46.39 -26.72
N PHE A 567 -28.30 47.70 -26.99
CA PHE A 567 -29.53 48.45 -26.81
C PHE A 567 -30.65 47.75 -27.60
N ALA A 568 -31.74 47.38 -26.93
CA ALA A 568 -32.86 46.70 -27.56
C ALA A 568 -34.05 47.64 -27.81
N SER A 569 -34.41 48.44 -26.82
CA SER A 569 -35.49 49.41 -26.99
C SER A 569 -35.58 50.41 -25.85
N ILE A 570 -36.19 51.54 -26.15
CA ILE A 570 -36.77 52.47 -25.17
C ILE A 570 -38.29 52.55 -25.37
N LYS A 571 -39.01 52.56 -24.25
CA LYS A 571 -40.44 52.82 -24.17
C LYS A 571 -40.65 54.02 -23.23
N ILE A 572 -41.49 54.96 -23.64
CA ILE A 572 -41.90 56.12 -22.81
C ILE A 572 -43.40 56.00 -22.54
N PHE A 573 -43.76 56.18 -21.31
CA PHE A 573 -45.15 56.04 -20.82
C PHE A 573 -45.64 57.36 -20.25
N SER A 574 -46.91 57.65 -20.48
CA SER A 574 -47.60 58.73 -19.77
C SER A 574 -47.70 58.40 -18.27
N ARG A 575 -48.03 59.38 -17.42
CA ARG A 575 -48.31 59.17 -15.99
C ARG A 575 -49.41 58.17 -15.71
N TRP A 576 -50.20 57.82 -16.71
CA TRP A 576 -51.26 56.78 -16.60
C TRP A 576 -50.82 55.40 -17.06
N GLY A 577 -49.53 55.22 -17.39
CA GLY A 577 -48.97 53.96 -17.85
C GLY A 577 -49.20 53.63 -19.31
N GLN A 578 -49.80 54.54 -20.11
CA GLN A 578 -49.95 54.31 -21.53
C GLN A 578 -48.65 54.63 -22.27
N ALA A 579 -48.20 53.69 -23.13
CA ALA A 579 -47.01 53.87 -23.95
C ALA A 579 -47.28 54.97 -24.99
N VAL A 580 -46.46 56.04 -24.97
CA VAL A 580 -46.57 57.19 -25.86
C VAL A 580 -45.48 57.25 -26.91
N TYR A 581 -44.40 56.54 -26.69
CA TYR A 581 -43.29 56.45 -27.62
C TYR A 581 -42.55 55.11 -27.44
N GLN A 582 -42.03 54.54 -28.51
CA GLN A 582 -41.16 53.40 -28.52
C GLN A 582 -40.14 53.55 -29.67
N SER A 583 -38.91 53.19 -29.41
CA SER A 583 -37.84 53.05 -30.42
C SER A 583 -36.94 51.88 -30.14
N SER A 584 -36.45 51.24 -31.19
CA SER A 584 -35.35 50.26 -31.17
C SER A 584 -34.02 50.90 -31.61
N GLU A 585 -33.99 52.13 -31.94
CA GLU A 585 -32.78 52.86 -32.32
C GLU A 585 -32.12 53.50 -31.09
N ARG A 586 -30.81 53.20 -30.90
CA ARG A 586 -30.03 53.78 -29.80
C ARG A 586 -30.00 55.31 -29.83
N GLY A 587 -29.97 55.90 -31.05
CA GLY A 587 -29.96 57.36 -31.27
C GLY A 587 -31.35 58.03 -31.29
N PHE A 588 -32.34 57.45 -30.62
CA PHE A 588 -33.71 57.95 -30.56
C PHE A 588 -33.77 59.39 -30.12
N LYS A 589 -34.80 60.10 -30.60
CA LYS A 589 -35.15 61.48 -30.22
C LYS A 589 -36.64 61.53 -29.89
N TRP A 590 -36.98 61.99 -28.70
CA TRP A 590 -38.37 62.15 -28.31
C TRP A 590 -38.63 63.59 -27.81
N GLY A 591 -39.46 64.34 -28.47
CA GLY A 591 -39.77 65.76 -28.19
C GLY A 591 -41.06 65.96 -27.40
N GLY A 592 -41.59 64.93 -26.74
CA GLY A 592 -42.88 65.01 -26.08
C GLY A 592 -44.05 64.76 -27.04
N VAL A 593 -45.28 64.68 -26.51
CA VAL A 593 -46.54 64.47 -27.28
C VAL A 593 -47.50 65.61 -27.15
N GLY A 594 -47.00 66.85 -27.06
CA GLY A 594 -47.81 68.09 -27.06
C GLY A 594 -48.47 68.48 -25.73
N ALA A 595 -48.38 67.65 -24.69
CA ALA A 595 -48.88 67.97 -23.36
C ALA A 595 -47.73 68.01 -22.35
N GLY A 596 -47.56 69.07 -21.62
CA GLY A 596 -46.62 69.14 -20.51
C GLY A 596 -46.94 68.19 -19.40
N GLY A 597 -45.94 67.74 -18.70
CA GLY A 597 -46.11 66.85 -17.56
C GLY A 597 -45.05 65.76 -17.42
N LEU A 598 -45.27 64.87 -16.47
CA LEU A 598 -44.33 63.81 -16.11
C LEU A 598 -44.56 62.55 -16.94
N TYR A 599 -43.49 62.01 -17.49
CA TYR A 599 -43.43 60.75 -18.25
C TYR A 599 -42.42 59.85 -17.65
N TYR A 600 -42.63 58.53 -17.84
CA TYR A 600 -41.70 57.50 -17.37
C TYR A 600 -41.07 56.80 -18.57
N TYR A 601 -39.79 56.46 -18.49
CA TYR A 601 -39.12 55.68 -19.52
C TYR A 601 -38.65 54.35 -19.01
N LEU A 602 -38.57 53.33 -19.89
CA LEU A 602 -37.97 52.02 -19.69
C LEU A 602 -37.06 51.74 -20.88
N VAL A 603 -35.78 51.71 -20.61
CA VAL A 603 -34.75 51.27 -21.56
C VAL A 603 -34.47 49.79 -21.30
N THR A 604 -34.43 48.98 -22.35
CA THR A 604 -34.15 47.54 -22.28
C THR A 604 -32.98 47.21 -23.19
N TYR A 605 -32.08 46.37 -22.69
CA TYR A 605 -30.98 45.78 -23.43
C TYR A 605 -31.27 44.31 -23.78
N SER A 606 -30.55 43.75 -24.76
CA SER A 606 -30.70 42.36 -25.24
C SER A 606 -30.44 41.30 -24.17
N ASP A 607 -29.61 41.61 -23.17
CA ASP A 607 -29.29 40.76 -22.02
C ASP A 607 -30.36 40.80 -20.89
N GLY A 608 -31.45 41.54 -21.12
CA GLY A 608 -32.54 41.68 -20.16
C GLY A 608 -32.36 42.81 -19.13
N ARG A 609 -31.24 43.50 -19.12
CA ARG A 609 -31.05 44.69 -18.24
C ARG A 609 -32.02 45.78 -18.59
N LYS A 610 -32.53 46.44 -17.55
CA LYS A 610 -33.52 47.49 -17.67
C LYS A 610 -33.13 48.72 -16.87
N PHE A 611 -33.19 49.89 -17.51
CA PHE A 611 -33.02 51.18 -16.84
C PHE A 611 -34.36 51.91 -16.90
N LYS A 612 -34.82 52.42 -15.77
CA LYS A 612 -36.09 53.14 -15.63
C LYS A 612 -35.85 54.44 -14.95
N GLY A 613 -36.63 55.42 -15.35
CA GLY A 613 -36.63 56.78 -14.77
C GLY A 613 -37.81 57.59 -15.27
N TRP A 614 -37.71 58.87 -15.06
CA TRP A 614 -38.75 59.82 -15.45
C TRP A 614 -38.14 60.99 -16.17
N VAL A 615 -38.97 61.70 -16.96
CA VAL A 615 -38.64 62.92 -17.62
C VAL A 615 -39.89 63.87 -17.58
N GLU A 616 -39.65 65.10 -17.26
CA GLU A 616 -40.68 66.11 -17.26
C GLU A 616 -40.63 66.89 -18.57
N VAL A 617 -41.78 67.11 -19.20
CA VAL A 617 -41.95 67.91 -20.40
C VAL A 617 -42.53 69.22 -19.99
N MET A 618 -41.79 70.33 -20.19
CA MET A 618 -42.18 71.65 -19.94
C MET A 618 -42.31 72.37 -21.28
N PRO A 619 -43.59 72.79 -21.72
CA PRO A 619 -43.80 73.42 -23.01
C PRO A 619 -43.26 74.86 -23.06
#